data_42c75179ef36c085f8274eee51085980
#
_entry.id   42c75179ef36c085f8274eee51085980
#
_cell.length_a   1.000
_cell.length_b   1.000
_cell.length_c   1.000
_cell.angle_alpha   90.00
_cell.angle_beta   90.00
_cell.angle_gamma   90.00
#
_symmetry.space_group_name_H-M   'P 1'
#
loop_
_entity.id
_entity.type
_entity.pdbx_description
1 polymer ?
#
loop_
_entity_poly.entity_id
_entity_poly.type
_entity_poly.pdbx_seq_one_letter_code
_entity_poly.pdbx_strand_id
1 'polypeptide(L)'
;LPAPIWERERARWSAAIGESRTRPGTVAGEAFATAVYGTHPYGDLVTETTLAAISVQDMAQFGARYLQACRARVAIVGAVSRAQAQALVGTLLARLPAPAQCGPLPEVPEVQALAAPVQQDIAFASAQAHVLIGQPGFKRSDPDFLALLVGNHILGGGGFTSRLTNEVREKRGLSYSVSTGFAPGLNAGAFVISLQTRPDQAAQATQVARDVLARFVADGPTPAELRAAKDNLIGGFALRIDSHRKLLGNVVNIATNGFALDYLEHWTDRVEALSVTDIRAAMQRKL
;
A
#
# COMPACT_ATOMS: atom_id res chain seq x y z
N LEU A 1 -12.29 -27.10 -6.31
CA LEU A 1 -11.07 -27.54 -5.62
C LEU A 1 -11.39 -28.86 -4.90
N PRO A 2 -10.58 -29.93 -5.05
CA PRO A 2 -10.76 -31.21 -4.30
C PRO A 2 -10.61 -30.97 -2.78
N ALA A 3 -11.49 -31.59 -1.99
CA ALA A 3 -11.49 -31.42 -0.53
C ALA A 3 -10.14 -31.73 0.15
N PRO A 4 -9.42 -32.83 -0.21
CA PRO A 4 -8.12 -33.12 0.40
C PRO A 4 -7.06 -32.06 0.13
N ILE A 5 -7.12 -31.38 -1.03
CA ILE A 5 -6.22 -30.26 -1.34
C ILE A 5 -6.54 -29.06 -0.45
N TRP A 6 -7.83 -28.75 -0.29
CA TRP A 6 -8.25 -27.67 0.59
C TRP A 6 -7.83 -27.90 2.05
N GLU A 7 -8.07 -29.10 2.57
CA GLU A 7 -7.70 -29.43 3.95
C GLU A 7 -6.19 -29.26 4.21
N ARG A 8 -5.36 -29.74 3.28
CA ARG A 8 -3.92 -29.56 3.36
C ARG A 8 -3.51 -28.07 3.34
N GLU A 9 -4.05 -27.31 2.39
CA GLU A 9 -3.73 -25.89 2.27
C GLU A 9 -4.25 -25.10 3.47
N ARG A 10 -5.44 -25.40 3.98
CA ARG A 10 -6.00 -24.80 5.19
C ARG A 10 -5.11 -25.04 6.41
N ALA A 11 -4.64 -26.28 6.60
CA ALA A 11 -3.73 -26.61 7.69
C ALA A 11 -2.41 -25.82 7.58
N ARG A 12 -1.87 -25.71 6.37
CA ARG A 12 -0.65 -24.91 6.10
C ARG A 12 -0.85 -23.42 6.42
N TRP A 13 -1.97 -22.84 6.00
CA TRP A 13 -2.30 -21.45 6.28
C TRP A 13 -2.55 -21.21 7.77
N SER A 14 -3.25 -22.11 8.46
CA SER A 14 -3.45 -22.02 9.91
C SER A 14 -2.12 -22.01 10.68
N ALA A 15 -1.21 -22.93 10.34
CA ALA A 15 0.12 -22.96 10.91
C ALA A 15 0.91 -21.65 10.66
N ALA A 16 0.82 -21.12 9.42
CA ALA A 16 1.49 -19.86 9.06
C ALA A 16 0.90 -18.66 9.81
N ILE A 17 -0.41 -18.61 10.04
CA ILE A 17 -1.07 -17.58 10.86
C ILE A 17 -0.56 -17.65 12.31
N GLY A 18 -0.56 -18.85 12.91
CA GLY A 18 -0.04 -19.06 14.27
C GLY A 18 1.44 -18.62 14.39
N GLU A 19 2.29 -19.04 13.45
CA GLU A 19 3.69 -18.63 13.40
C GLU A 19 3.85 -17.12 13.23
N SER A 20 3.06 -16.48 12.38
CA SER A 20 3.18 -15.04 12.11
C SER A 20 2.99 -14.20 13.37
N ARG A 21 2.13 -14.64 14.31
CA ARG A 21 1.86 -13.97 15.58
C ARG A 21 2.98 -14.10 16.62
N THR A 22 3.99 -14.90 16.36
CA THR A 22 5.24 -14.91 17.14
C THR A 22 6.17 -13.76 16.77
N ARG A 23 5.81 -12.94 15.78
CA ARG A 23 6.61 -11.81 15.29
C ARG A 23 6.01 -10.49 15.78
N PRO A 24 6.77 -9.67 16.50
CA PRO A 24 6.25 -8.42 17.06
C PRO A 24 5.73 -7.44 16.02
N GLY A 25 6.40 -7.39 14.84
CA GLY A 25 5.95 -6.55 13.72
C GLY A 25 4.59 -6.95 13.15
N THR A 26 4.26 -8.26 13.12
CA THR A 26 2.93 -8.73 12.70
C THR A 26 1.86 -8.28 13.69
N VAL A 27 2.10 -8.50 14.98
CA VAL A 27 1.16 -8.11 16.04
C VAL A 27 0.91 -6.60 16.05
N ALA A 28 1.97 -5.80 15.91
CA ALA A 28 1.85 -4.34 15.78
C ALA A 28 1.08 -3.94 14.52
N GLY A 29 1.33 -4.60 13.38
CA GLY A 29 0.63 -4.34 12.12
C GLY A 29 -0.86 -4.68 12.17
N GLU A 30 -1.23 -5.80 12.79
CA GLU A 30 -2.64 -6.18 13.01
C GLU A 30 -3.36 -5.16 13.90
N ALA A 31 -2.76 -4.76 15.01
CA ALA A 31 -3.31 -3.74 15.90
C ALA A 31 -3.45 -2.38 15.20
N PHE A 32 -2.44 -1.98 14.41
CA PHE A 32 -2.49 -0.76 13.61
C PHE A 32 -3.61 -0.79 12.59
N ALA A 33 -3.77 -1.88 11.83
CA ALA A 33 -4.83 -2.01 10.84
C ALA A 33 -6.22 -1.92 11.49
N THR A 34 -6.41 -2.59 12.62
CA THR A 34 -7.66 -2.51 13.39
C THR A 34 -7.92 -1.08 13.89
N ALA A 35 -6.90 -0.38 14.39
CA ALA A 35 -7.04 0.99 14.90
C ALA A 35 -7.35 1.99 13.77
N VAL A 36 -6.72 1.85 12.60
CA VAL A 36 -6.88 2.77 11.46
C VAL A 36 -8.19 2.55 10.72
N TYR A 37 -8.58 1.30 10.51
CA TYR A 37 -9.71 0.97 9.64
C TYR A 37 -11.00 0.62 10.39
N GLY A 38 -10.92 0.32 11.69
CA GLY A 38 -12.10 -0.05 12.48
C GLY A 38 -12.84 -1.24 11.89
N THR A 39 -14.09 -1.02 11.49
CA THR A 39 -14.96 -2.04 10.86
C THR A 39 -14.90 -2.03 9.32
N HIS A 40 -14.06 -1.19 8.72
CA HIS A 40 -13.89 -1.17 7.27
C HIS A 40 -13.14 -2.42 6.80
N PRO A 41 -13.53 -3.04 5.64
CA PRO A 41 -12.92 -4.29 5.14
C PRO A 41 -11.40 -4.25 4.94
N TYR A 42 -10.78 -3.07 4.83
CA TYR A 42 -9.32 -2.95 4.77
C TYR A 42 -8.63 -3.33 6.09
N GLY A 43 -9.37 -3.33 7.20
CA GLY A 43 -8.90 -3.77 8.51
C GLY A 43 -9.18 -5.25 8.80
N ASP A 44 -9.89 -5.96 7.92
CA ASP A 44 -10.19 -7.37 8.12
C ASP A 44 -8.93 -8.22 8.12
N LEU A 45 -8.79 -9.02 9.17
CA LEU A 45 -7.66 -9.91 9.37
C LEU A 45 -8.07 -11.35 9.07
N VAL A 46 -7.19 -12.06 8.36
CA VAL A 46 -7.33 -13.51 8.24
C VAL A 46 -6.89 -14.15 9.55
N THR A 47 -7.82 -14.83 10.23
CA THR A 47 -7.59 -15.54 11.48
C THR A 47 -7.78 -17.04 11.29
N GLU A 48 -7.29 -17.85 12.25
CA GLU A 48 -7.57 -19.28 12.22
C GLU A 48 -9.07 -19.56 12.26
N THR A 49 -9.84 -18.76 13.02
CA THR A 49 -11.30 -18.88 13.10
C THR A 49 -11.98 -18.58 11.78
N THR A 50 -11.63 -17.45 11.12
CA THR A 50 -12.21 -17.10 9.82
C THR A 50 -11.79 -18.09 8.74
N LEU A 51 -10.55 -18.58 8.76
CA LEU A 51 -10.07 -19.61 7.83
C LEU A 51 -10.80 -20.95 8.04
N ALA A 52 -11.04 -21.36 9.30
CA ALA A 52 -11.74 -22.58 9.61
C ALA A 52 -13.20 -22.58 9.14
N ALA A 53 -13.84 -21.39 9.10
CA ALA A 53 -15.22 -21.24 8.65
C ALA A 53 -15.40 -21.37 7.12
N ILE A 54 -14.31 -21.27 6.33
CA ILE A 54 -14.39 -21.36 4.87
C ILE A 54 -14.49 -22.84 4.42
N SER A 55 -15.53 -23.15 3.63
CA SER A 55 -15.72 -24.45 3.00
C SER A 55 -15.30 -24.44 1.52
N VAL A 56 -15.17 -25.64 0.94
CA VAL A 56 -14.99 -25.80 -0.53
C VAL A 56 -16.16 -25.21 -1.31
N GLN A 57 -17.36 -25.28 -0.73
CA GLN A 57 -18.57 -24.72 -1.35
C GLN A 57 -18.51 -23.19 -1.38
N ASP A 58 -18.06 -22.54 -0.30
CA ASP A 58 -17.90 -21.08 -0.25
C ASP A 58 -16.90 -20.60 -1.31
N MET A 59 -15.78 -21.30 -1.47
CA MET A 59 -14.80 -21.00 -2.53
C MET A 59 -15.38 -21.19 -3.93
N ALA A 60 -16.19 -22.24 -4.16
CA ALA A 60 -16.85 -22.46 -5.45
C ALA A 60 -17.87 -21.35 -5.75
N GLN A 61 -18.68 -20.95 -4.77
CA GLN A 61 -19.63 -19.85 -4.88
C GLN A 61 -18.93 -18.51 -5.13
N PHE A 62 -17.83 -18.24 -4.41
CA PHE A 62 -17.02 -17.04 -4.64
C PHE A 62 -16.47 -17.02 -6.07
N GLY A 63 -15.92 -18.15 -6.55
CA GLY A 63 -15.41 -18.26 -7.91
C GLY A 63 -16.51 -18.01 -8.95
N ALA A 64 -17.69 -18.65 -8.81
CA ALA A 64 -18.80 -18.46 -9.72
C ALA A 64 -19.34 -17.02 -9.73
N ARG A 65 -19.34 -16.35 -8.58
CA ARG A 65 -19.87 -14.98 -8.44
C ARG A 65 -18.90 -13.90 -8.90
N TYR A 66 -17.61 -14.06 -8.62
CA TYR A 66 -16.64 -12.98 -8.80
C TYR A 66 -15.64 -13.21 -9.93
N LEU A 67 -15.27 -14.46 -10.24
CA LEU A 67 -14.35 -14.78 -11.32
C LEU A 67 -15.12 -15.00 -12.65
N GLN A 68 -15.57 -13.90 -13.24
CA GLN A 68 -16.37 -13.88 -14.46
C GLN A 68 -15.62 -13.17 -15.59
N ALA A 69 -15.78 -13.64 -16.84
CA ALA A 69 -15.11 -13.05 -18.00
C ALA A 69 -15.44 -11.56 -18.17
N CYS A 70 -16.68 -11.15 -17.91
CA CYS A 70 -17.12 -9.75 -17.99
C CYS A 70 -16.44 -8.81 -16.97
N ARG A 71 -15.78 -9.34 -15.93
CA ARG A 71 -15.02 -8.57 -14.93
C ARG A 71 -13.52 -8.55 -15.23
N ALA A 72 -13.07 -9.42 -16.14
CA ALA A 72 -11.66 -9.57 -16.40
C ALA A 72 -11.10 -8.33 -17.10
N ARG A 73 -9.99 -7.82 -16.59
CA ARG A 73 -9.13 -6.84 -17.26
C ARG A 73 -7.81 -7.53 -17.56
N VAL A 74 -7.45 -7.59 -18.84
CA VAL A 74 -6.24 -8.29 -19.27
C VAL A 74 -5.24 -7.28 -19.80
N ALA A 75 -4.04 -7.32 -19.25
CA ALA A 75 -2.91 -6.54 -19.77
C ALA A 75 -1.86 -7.50 -20.32
N ILE A 76 -1.32 -7.18 -21.49
CA ILE A 76 -0.29 -7.95 -22.18
C ILE A 76 0.81 -7.00 -22.61
N VAL A 77 2.05 -7.36 -22.29
CA VAL A 77 3.25 -6.64 -22.71
C VAL A 77 4.25 -7.65 -23.28
N GLY A 78 4.69 -7.43 -24.52
CA GLY A 78 5.65 -8.30 -25.19
C GLY A 78 5.55 -8.25 -26.70
N ALA A 79 6.35 -9.06 -27.39
CA ALA A 79 6.37 -9.17 -28.85
C ALA A 79 5.18 -10.02 -29.33
N VAL A 80 3.98 -9.46 -29.29
CA VAL A 80 2.73 -10.15 -29.63
C VAL A 80 1.85 -9.22 -30.48
N SER A 81 1.30 -9.74 -31.60
CA SER A 81 0.32 -9.01 -32.38
C SER A 81 -1.04 -8.95 -31.67
N ARG A 82 -1.88 -7.99 -32.06
CA ARG A 82 -3.25 -7.89 -31.56
C ARG A 82 -4.05 -9.18 -31.75
N ALA A 83 -3.92 -9.83 -32.90
CA ALA A 83 -4.62 -11.09 -33.18
C ALA A 83 -4.17 -12.22 -32.25
N GLN A 84 -2.85 -12.35 -32.03
CA GLN A 84 -2.32 -13.31 -31.07
C GLN A 84 -2.77 -13.03 -29.63
N ALA A 85 -2.77 -11.77 -29.22
CA ALA A 85 -3.26 -11.36 -27.91
C ALA A 85 -4.75 -11.71 -27.74
N GLN A 86 -5.58 -11.42 -28.73
CA GLN A 86 -7.01 -11.77 -28.72
C GLN A 86 -7.24 -13.28 -28.61
N ALA A 87 -6.51 -14.08 -29.40
CA ALA A 87 -6.61 -15.55 -29.32
C ALA A 87 -6.19 -16.07 -27.95
N LEU A 88 -5.10 -15.54 -27.38
CA LEU A 88 -4.63 -15.89 -26.03
C LEU A 88 -5.67 -15.57 -24.97
N VAL A 89 -6.24 -14.35 -25.00
CA VAL A 89 -7.29 -13.91 -24.06
C VAL A 89 -8.53 -14.80 -24.20
N GLY A 90 -8.97 -15.10 -25.44
CA GLY A 90 -10.07 -16.01 -25.68
C GLY A 90 -9.85 -17.39 -25.01
N THR A 91 -8.65 -17.95 -25.16
CA THR A 91 -8.29 -19.23 -24.52
C THR A 91 -8.25 -19.14 -23.00
N LEU A 92 -7.67 -18.08 -22.44
CA LEU A 92 -7.56 -17.89 -21.00
C LEU A 92 -8.94 -17.73 -20.32
N LEU A 93 -9.84 -16.98 -20.95
CA LEU A 93 -11.15 -16.69 -20.40
C LEU A 93 -12.23 -17.72 -20.76
N ALA A 94 -11.94 -18.66 -21.66
CA ALA A 94 -12.92 -19.64 -22.18
C ALA A 94 -13.60 -20.50 -21.10
N ARG A 95 -12.93 -20.69 -19.98
CA ARG A 95 -13.45 -21.50 -18.85
C ARG A 95 -14.12 -20.68 -17.76
N LEU A 96 -14.10 -19.34 -17.86
CA LEU A 96 -14.79 -18.48 -16.90
C LEU A 96 -16.26 -18.34 -17.27
N PRO A 97 -17.16 -18.24 -16.27
CA PRO A 97 -18.54 -17.85 -16.55
C PRO A 97 -18.57 -16.53 -17.33
N ALA A 98 -19.33 -16.51 -18.42
CA ALA A 98 -19.43 -15.36 -19.33
C ALA A 98 -20.88 -14.88 -19.46
N PRO A 99 -21.51 -14.35 -18.39
CA PRO A 99 -22.83 -13.77 -18.48
C PRO A 99 -22.78 -12.53 -19.38
N ALA A 100 -23.91 -12.21 -20.04
CA ALA A 100 -24.01 -11.02 -20.90
C ALA A 100 -23.69 -9.73 -20.15
N GLN A 101 -24.00 -9.68 -18.87
CA GLN A 101 -23.68 -8.58 -17.97
C GLN A 101 -23.23 -9.13 -16.61
N CYS A 102 -22.20 -8.51 -16.04
CA CYS A 102 -21.82 -8.78 -14.67
C CYS A 102 -22.84 -8.16 -13.71
N GLY A 103 -23.29 -8.92 -12.72
CA GLY A 103 -24.08 -8.37 -11.63
C GLY A 103 -23.29 -7.32 -10.82
N PRO A 104 -23.94 -6.49 -10.00
CA PRO A 104 -23.23 -5.50 -9.17
C PRO A 104 -22.27 -6.17 -8.19
N LEU A 105 -21.18 -5.50 -7.90
CA LEU A 105 -20.30 -5.86 -6.78
C LEU A 105 -20.89 -5.29 -5.48
N PRO A 106 -20.65 -5.91 -4.33
CA PRO A 106 -20.93 -5.29 -3.05
C PRO A 106 -20.27 -3.92 -2.98
N GLU A 107 -21.01 -2.93 -2.50
CA GLU A 107 -20.45 -1.60 -2.24
C GLU A 107 -19.56 -1.68 -1.00
N VAL A 108 -18.35 -1.17 -1.13
CA VAL A 108 -17.41 -1.01 -0.02
C VAL A 108 -17.46 0.47 0.39
N PRO A 109 -17.86 0.78 1.63
CA PRO A 109 -17.93 2.16 2.09
C PRO A 109 -16.57 2.83 2.07
N GLU A 110 -16.52 4.15 2.18
CA GLU A 110 -15.26 4.87 2.29
C GLU A 110 -14.70 4.73 3.71
N VAL A 111 -13.38 4.68 3.80
CA VAL A 111 -12.66 4.70 5.09
C VAL A 111 -12.94 6.02 5.79
N GLN A 112 -13.37 5.95 7.05
CA GLN A 112 -13.69 7.13 7.85
C GLN A 112 -12.45 7.66 8.55
N ALA A 113 -12.41 8.98 8.75
CA ALA A 113 -11.40 9.59 9.61
C ALA A 113 -11.54 9.09 11.05
N LEU A 114 -10.43 9.02 11.77
CA LEU A 114 -10.46 8.64 13.18
C LEU A 114 -11.17 9.71 14.01
N ALA A 115 -12.10 9.28 14.86
CA ALA A 115 -12.85 10.20 15.73
C ALA A 115 -11.98 10.79 16.85
N ALA A 116 -10.94 10.06 17.28
CA ALA A 116 -10.00 10.48 18.32
C ALA A 116 -8.66 9.75 18.14
N PRO A 117 -7.56 10.31 18.67
CA PRO A 117 -6.29 9.60 18.74
C PRO A 117 -6.40 8.31 19.56
N VAL A 118 -5.77 7.25 19.08
CA VAL A 118 -5.69 5.95 19.75
C VAL A 118 -4.22 5.63 19.98
N GLN A 119 -3.88 5.19 21.19
CA GLN A 119 -2.57 4.62 21.51
C GLN A 119 -2.77 3.22 22.09
N GLN A 120 -1.98 2.28 21.60
CA GLN A 120 -1.95 0.90 22.10
C GLN A 120 -0.51 0.50 22.38
N ASP A 121 -0.24 0.12 23.62
CA ASP A 121 1.04 -0.41 24.07
C ASP A 121 0.88 -1.93 24.26
N ILE A 122 1.55 -2.70 23.39
CA ILE A 122 1.44 -4.15 23.35
C ILE A 122 2.72 -4.74 23.95
N ALA A 123 2.59 -5.41 25.09
CA ALA A 123 3.69 -6.12 25.70
C ALA A 123 4.09 -7.33 24.85
N PHE A 124 5.36 -7.38 24.46
CA PHE A 124 5.90 -8.46 23.65
C PHE A 124 7.38 -8.71 24.01
N ALA A 125 7.76 -9.99 24.22
CA ALA A 125 9.14 -10.36 24.52
C ALA A 125 10.00 -10.25 23.24
N SER A 126 10.60 -9.08 23.02
CA SER A 126 11.46 -8.81 21.86
C SER A 126 12.61 -7.89 22.27
N ALA A 127 13.76 -8.05 21.60
CA ALA A 127 14.91 -7.16 21.74
C ALA A 127 14.65 -5.78 21.11
N GLN A 128 13.65 -5.65 20.25
CA GLN A 128 13.29 -4.40 19.57
C GLN A 128 11.80 -4.08 19.77
N ALA A 129 11.52 -2.80 20.01
CA ALA A 129 10.18 -2.26 19.93
C ALA A 129 9.85 -1.90 18.48
N HIS A 130 8.66 -2.30 18.03
CA HIS A 130 8.09 -1.91 16.75
C HIS A 130 7.08 -0.79 16.99
N VAL A 131 7.28 0.35 16.37
CA VAL A 131 6.40 1.52 16.47
C VAL A 131 5.76 1.81 15.14
N LEU A 132 4.43 1.91 15.13
CA LEU A 132 3.63 2.32 13.98
C LEU A 132 2.83 3.56 14.37
N ILE A 133 2.96 4.63 13.59
CA ILE A 133 2.21 5.89 13.78
C ILE A 133 1.50 6.18 12.46
N GLY A 134 0.20 6.41 12.48
CA GLY A 134 -0.49 6.73 11.24
C GLY A 134 -1.97 6.98 11.41
N GLN A 135 -2.62 7.12 10.26
CA GLN A 135 -4.03 7.45 10.15
C GLN A 135 -4.56 7.03 8.77
N PRO A 136 -5.88 7.05 8.50
CA PRO A 136 -6.40 6.99 7.15
C PRO A 136 -5.75 8.07 6.26
N GLY A 137 -5.37 7.70 5.06
CA GLY A 137 -4.72 8.59 4.08
C GLY A 137 -5.67 8.99 2.96
N PHE A 138 -5.45 8.48 1.74
CA PHE A 138 -6.19 8.91 0.55
C PHE A 138 -6.35 7.77 -0.48
N LYS A 139 -7.24 8.00 -1.47
CA LYS A 139 -7.46 7.07 -2.60
C LYS A 139 -6.36 7.19 -3.65
N ARG A 140 -6.16 6.12 -4.41
CA ARG A 140 -5.21 6.15 -5.54
C ARG A 140 -5.58 7.18 -6.62
N SER A 141 -6.86 7.48 -6.78
CA SER A 141 -7.40 8.47 -7.71
C SER A 141 -7.38 9.91 -7.19
N ASP A 142 -6.87 10.15 -5.98
CA ASP A 142 -6.81 11.48 -5.38
C ASP A 142 -5.95 12.43 -6.24
N PRO A 143 -6.42 13.67 -6.54
CA PRO A 143 -5.67 14.63 -7.34
C PRO A 143 -4.32 15.00 -6.72
N ASP A 144 -4.20 14.93 -5.39
CA ASP A 144 -2.96 15.21 -4.65
C ASP A 144 -1.95 14.05 -4.70
N PHE A 145 -2.30 12.91 -5.33
CA PHE A 145 -1.49 11.69 -5.28
C PHE A 145 -0.01 11.94 -5.60
N LEU A 146 0.32 12.66 -6.66
CA LEU A 146 1.71 12.89 -7.06
C LEU A 146 2.45 13.81 -6.07
N ALA A 147 1.80 14.84 -5.56
CA ALA A 147 2.36 15.73 -4.54
C ALA A 147 2.63 14.95 -3.24
N LEU A 148 1.70 14.08 -2.84
CA LEU A 148 1.86 13.22 -1.67
C LEU A 148 2.93 12.15 -1.88
N LEU A 149 3.08 11.59 -3.09
CA LEU A 149 4.14 10.67 -3.44
C LEU A 149 5.53 11.32 -3.28
N VAL A 150 5.70 12.52 -3.84
CA VAL A 150 6.96 13.27 -3.74
C VAL A 150 7.22 13.71 -2.30
N GLY A 151 6.20 14.21 -1.61
CA GLY A 151 6.30 14.58 -0.21
C GLY A 151 6.68 13.40 0.69
N ASN A 152 6.06 12.24 0.48
CA ASN A 152 6.42 11.01 1.18
C ASN A 152 7.87 10.58 0.90
N HIS A 153 8.31 10.69 -0.35
CA HIS A 153 9.70 10.40 -0.71
C HIS A 153 10.69 11.23 0.13
N ILE A 154 10.43 12.53 0.27
CA ILE A 154 11.26 13.46 1.07
C ILE A 154 11.14 13.14 2.57
N LEU A 155 9.94 12.88 3.07
CA LEU A 155 9.68 12.68 4.49
C LEU A 155 10.34 11.40 5.02
N GLY A 156 10.09 10.24 4.39
CA GLY A 156 10.56 8.95 4.90
C GLY A 156 10.62 7.83 3.85
N GLY A 157 10.06 8.03 2.65
CA GLY A 157 10.03 7.03 1.59
C GLY A 157 11.28 6.97 0.72
N GLY A 158 12.14 7.97 0.74
CA GLY A 158 13.36 8.09 -0.07
C GLY A 158 14.60 7.43 0.54
N GLY A 159 14.44 6.56 1.52
CA GLY A 159 15.55 5.85 2.16
C GLY A 159 16.51 6.80 2.90
N PHE A 160 17.81 6.63 2.69
CA PHE A 160 18.85 7.34 3.45
C PHE A 160 18.84 8.87 3.30
N THR A 161 18.26 9.41 2.26
CA THR A 161 18.19 10.85 2.02
C THR A 161 16.93 11.50 2.64
N SER A 162 16.04 10.72 3.22
CA SER A 162 14.79 11.23 3.81
C SER A 162 15.01 11.91 5.14
N ARG A 163 14.10 12.86 5.49
CA ARG A 163 14.17 13.60 6.75
C ARG A 163 14.11 12.69 7.97
N LEU A 164 13.23 11.70 7.98
CA LEU A 164 13.11 10.78 9.11
C LEU A 164 14.39 9.97 9.31
N THR A 165 14.98 9.44 8.23
CA THR A 165 16.25 8.72 8.36
C THR A 165 17.34 9.62 8.90
N ASN A 166 17.45 10.85 8.40
CA ASN A 166 18.43 11.81 8.88
C ASN A 166 18.22 12.16 10.37
N GLU A 167 16.98 12.48 10.77
CA GLU A 167 16.70 12.94 12.13
C GLU A 167 16.68 11.81 13.18
N VAL A 168 16.14 10.64 12.84
CA VAL A 168 15.97 9.55 13.80
C VAL A 168 17.20 8.64 13.83
N ARG A 169 17.75 8.31 12.65
CA ARG A 169 18.89 7.39 12.52
C ARG A 169 20.23 8.11 12.57
N GLU A 170 20.50 9.00 11.60
CA GLU A 170 21.85 9.54 11.41
C GLU A 170 22.26 10.47 12.54
N LYS A 171 21.39 11.41 12.95
CA LYS A 171 21.71 12.39 13.98
C LYS A 171 21.59 11.88 15.40
N ARG A 172 20.70 10.89 15.66
CA ARG A 172 20.37 10.47 17.03
C ARG A 172 20.61 8.99 17.33
N GLY A 173 20.86 8.16 16.31
CA GLY A 173 21.08 6.74 16.49
C GLY A 173 19.91 5.97 17.11
N LEU A 174 18.67 6.53 17.04
CA LEU A 174 17.51 5.98 17.74
C LEU A 174 16.90 4.77 17.02
N SER A 175 17.13 4.63 15.72
CA SER A 175 16.56 3.54 14.93
C SER A 175 17.49 3.16 13.79
N TYR A 176 17.60 1.86 13.52
CA TYR A 176 18.29 1.40 12.30
C TYR A 176 17.43 1.57 11.05
N SER A 177 16.11 1.43 11.19
CA SER A 177 15.15 1.56 10.09
C SER A 177 13.98 2.42 10.52
N VAL A 178 13.76 3.50 9.78
CA VAL A 178 12.60 4.36 9.88
C VAL A 178 12.14 4.73 8.47
N SER A 179 10.84 4.62 8.21
CA SER A 179 10.26 4.93 6.90
C SER A 179 8.84 5.44 7.03
N THR A 180 8.36 6.07 5.95
CA THR A 180 6.94 6.40 5.79
C THR A 180 6.39 5.79 4.51
N GLY A 181 5.09 5.52 4.50
CA GLY A 181 4.37 5.07 3.33
C GLY A 181 2.92 5.46 3.33
N PHE A 182 2.39 5.62 2.12
CA PHE A 182 0.96 5.62 1.86
C PHE A 182 0.59 4.34 1.14
N ALA A 183 -0.54 3.76 1.47
CA ALA A 183 -1.09 2.56 0.83
C ALA A 183 -2.41 2.87 0.08
N PRO A 184 -2.41 3.80 -0.90
CA PRO A 184 -3.64 4.25 -1.55
C PRO A 184 -4.26 3.12 -2.38
N GLY A 185 -5.54 2.84 -2.13
CA GLY A 185 -6.35 1.86 -2.83
C GLY A 185 -7.52 2.49 -3.59
N LEU A 186 -8.54 1.70 -3.88
CA LEU A 186 -9.82 2.20 -4.40
C LEU A 186 -10.52 3.09 -3.38
N ASN A 187 -10.39 2.76 -2.08
CA ASN A 187 -10.75 3.61 -0.95
C ASN A 187 -9.48 4.14 -0.28
N ALA A 188 -9.62 5.07 0.67
CA ALA A 188 -8.49 5.66 1.36
C ALA A 188 -7.67 4.58 2.09
N GLY A 189 -6.43 4.39 1.69
CA GLY A 189 -5.48 3.55 2.39
C GLY A 189 -4.77 4.33 3.50
N ALA A 190 -4.02 3.63 4.36
CA ALA A 190 -3.34 4.27 5.48
C ALA A 190 -2.09 5.06 5.05
N PHE A 191 -1.82 6.13 5.79
CA PHE A 191 -0.48 6.67 6.00
C PHE A 191 0.14 5.99 7.21
N VAL A 192 1.41 5.63 7.13
CA VAL A 192 2.14 5.02 8.25
C VAL A 192 3.57 5.52 8.32
N ILE A 193 4.03 5.84 9.51
CA ILE A 193 5.44 5.89 9.89
C ILE A 193 5.74 4.57 10.60
N SER A 194 6.76 3.85 10.16
CA SER A 194 7.21 2.60 10.77
C SER A 194 8.66 2.76 11.21
N LEU A 195 8.97 2.41 12.45
CA LEU A 195 10.33 2.37 12.95
C LEU A 195 10.55 1.19 13.92
N GLN A 196 11.79 0.77 14.01
CA GLN A 196 12.25 -0.23 14.97
C GLN A 196 13.36 0.36 15.80
N THR A 197 13.26 0.21 17.11
CA THR A 197 14.19 0.81 18.06
C THR A 197 14.36 -0.07 19.31
N ARG A 198 15.30 0.28 20.16
CA ARG A 198 15.41 -0.35 21.48
C ARG A 198 14.19 0.03 22.35
N PRO A 199 13.68 -0.89 23.17
CA PRO A 199 12.51 -0.62 24.02
C PRO A 199 12.66 0.63 24.91
N ASP A 200 13.84 0.85 25.48
CA ASP A 200 14.16 2.01 26.34
C ASP A 200 14.21 3.34 25.56
N GLN A 201 14.30 3.31 24.24
CA GLN A 201 14.33 4.49 23.37
C GLN A 201 13.02 4.71 22.60
N ALA A 202 12.03 3.82 22.73
CA ALA A 202 10.80 3.85 21.93
C ALA A 202 10.03 5.17 22.05
N ALA A 203 9.88 5.68 23.27
CA ALA A 203 9.19 6.95 23.53
C ALA A 203 9.91 8.12 22.86
N GLN A 204 11.24 8.19 22.98
CA GLN A 204 12.05 9.25 22.36
C GLN A 204 11.99 9.17 20.85
N ALA A 205 12.17 7.98 20.25
CA ALA A 205 12.10 7.78 18.80
C ALA A 205 10.72 8.17 18.23
N THR A 206 9.66 7.79 18.93
CA THR A 206 8.27 8.16 18.62
C THR A 206 8.08 9.67 18.59
N GLN A 207 8.55 10.36 19.64
CA GLN A 207 8.43 11.82 19.73
C GLN A 207 9.19 12.53 18.62
N VAL A 208 10.43 12.13 18.35
CA VAL A 208 11.22 12.67 17.24
C VAL A 208 10.54 12.48 15.89
N ALA A 209 9.98 11.29 15.63
CA ALA A 209 9.27 11.01 14.39
C ALA A 209 8.01 11.90 14.23
N ARG A 210 7.25 12.09 15.31
CA ARG A 210 6.09 13.00 15.33
C ARG A 210 6.49 14.45 15.08
N ASP A 211 7.57 14.93 15.70
CA ASP A 211 8.06 16.30 15.53
C ASP A 211 8.54 16.56 14.10
N VAL A 212 9.18 15.56 13.47
CA VAL A 212 9.59 15.64 12.06
C VAL A 212 8.37 15.72 11.16
N LEU A 213 7.37 14.86 11.38
CA LEU A 213 6.12 14.90 10.64
C LEU A 213 5.42 16.25 10.78
N ALA A 214 5.22 16.72 12.00
CA ALA A 214 4.52 17.98 12.28
C ALA A 214 5.20 19.16 11.58
N ARG A 215 6.54 19.25 11.64
CA ARG A 215 7.30 20.28 10.93
C ARG A 215 7.19 20.14 9.41
N PHE A 216 7.21 18.91 8.89
CA PHE A 216 7.07 18.69 7.46
C PHE A 216 5.69 19.11 6.93
N VAL A 217 4.63 18.81 7.69
CA VAL A 217 3.26 19.25 7.35
C VAL A 217 3.13 20.77 7.43
N ALA A 218 3.71 21.42 8.46
CA ALA A 218 3.63 22.87 8.65
C ALA A 218 4.42 23.63 7.57
N ASP A 219 5.66 23.25 7.33
CA ASP A 219 6.63 24.03 6.55
C ASP A 219 6.75 23.54 5.08
N GLY A 220 6.44 22.26 4.82
CA GLY A 220 6.71 21.59 3.56
C GLY A 220 8.19 21.23 3.38
N PRO A 221 8.58 20.79 2.18
CA PRO A 221 9.96 20.55 1.81
C PRO A 221 10.71 21.88 1.54
N THR A 222 12.03 21.84 1.69
CA THR A 222 12.89 22.91 1.15
C THR A 222 13.00 22.79 -0.37
N PRO A 223 13.34 23.89 -1.10
CA PRO A 223 13.61 23.81 -2.53
C PRO A 223 14.70 22.80 -2.91
N ALA A 224 15.72 22.64 -2.07
CA ALA A 224 16.81 21.69 -2.29
C ALA A 224 16.33 20.22 -2.17
N GLU A 225 15.52 19.92 -1.15
CA GLU A 225 14.92 18.59 -0.99
C GLU A 225 13.98 18.24 -2.14
N LEU A 226 13.16 19.21 -2.57
CA LEU A 226 12.28 19.00 -3.72
C LEU A 226 13.08 18.71 -4.99
N ARG A 227 14.14 19.48 -5.25
CA ARG A 227 15.04 19.26 -6.40
C ARG A 227 15.62 17.85 -6.35
N ALA A 228 16.24 17.47 -5.25
CA ALA A 228 16.83 16.15 -5.09
C ALA A 228 15.82 14.99 -5.24
N ALA A 229 14.58 15.17 -4.74
CA ALA A 229 13.52 14.20 -4.89
C ALA A 229 13.08 14.06 -6.36
N LYS A 230 12.91 15.17 -7.08
CA LYS A 230 12.61 15.16 -8.52
C LYS A 230 13.71 14.49 -9.33
N ASP A 231 14.96 14.87 -9.12
CA ASP A 231 16.13 14.29 -9.80
C ASP A 231 16.18 12.75 -9.60
N ASN A 232 15.91 12.27 -8.38
CA ASN A 232 15.84 10.85 -8.09
C ASN A 232 14.66 10.14 -8.76
N LEU A 233 13.45 10.70 -8.62
CA LEU A 233 12.21 10.08 -9.11
C LEU A 233 12.15 10.08 -10.64
N ILE A 234 12.50 11.20 -11.29
CA ILE A 234 12.50 11.37 -12.73
C ILE A 234 13.67 10.61 -13.35
N GLY A 235 14.89 10.79 -12.82
CA GLY A 235 16.08 10.07 -13.30
C GLY A 235 15.97 8.55 -13.15
N GLY A 236 15.32 8.09 -12.09
CA GLY A 236 15.04 6.66 -11.87
C GLY A 236 13.84 6.12 -12.64
N PHE A 237 13.05 6.95 -13.34
CA PHE A 237 11.80 6.51 -13.95
C PHE A 237 12.00 5.44 -15.03
N ALA A 238 13.00 5.61 -15.91
CA ALA A 238 13.30 4.63 -16.95
C ALA A 238 13.57 3.23 -16.37
N LEU A 239 14.22 3.14 -15.20
CA LEU A 239 14.47 1.87 -14.51
C LEU A 239 13.21 1.21 -13.94
N ARG A 240 12.10 1.93 -13.86
CA ARG A 240 10.80 1.39 -13.42
C ARG A 240 9.99 0.74 -14.54
N ILE A 241 10.40 0.94 -15.79
CA ILE A 241 9.72 0.44 -17.00
C ILE A 241 10.68 -0.26 -17.97
N ASP A 242 11.92 -0.57 -17.56
CA ASP A 242 13.00 -1.10 -18.39
C ASP A 242 12.85 -2.57 -18.79
N SER A 243 11.84 -3.25 -18.30
CA SER A 243 11.55 -4.64 -18.63
C SER A 243 10.07 -4.89 -18.86
N HIS A 244 9.73 -5.92 -19.67
CA HIS A 244 8.34 -6.31 -19.90
C HIS A 244 7.59 -6.56 -18.59
N ARG A 245 8.23 -7.16 -17.60
CA ARG A 245 7.62 -7.40 -16.28
C ARG A 245 7.26 -6.11 -15.55
N LYS A 246 8.19 -5.14 -15.52
CA LYS A 246 7.96 -3.86 -14.85
C LYS A 246 6.91 -3.03 -15.61
N LEU A 247 7.00 -2.99 -16.95
CA LEU A 247 6.01 -2.33 -17.77
C LEU A 247 4.62 -2.97 -17.61
N LEU A 248 4.53 -4.30 -17.60
CA LEU A 248 3.28 -5.01 -17.35
C LEU A 248 2.66 -4.61 -16.00
N GLY A 249 3.45 -4.53 -14.92
CA GLY A 249 2.99 -4.08 -13.62
C GLY A 249 2.39 -2.68 -13.64
N ASN A 250 3.02 -1.75 -14.38
CA ASN A 250 2.51 -0.39 -14.57
C ASN A 250 1.21 -0.37 -15.39
N VAL A 251 1.13 -1.13 -16.48
CA VAL A 251 -0.08 -1.23 -17.31
C VAL A 251 -1.26 -1.82 -16.53
N VAL A 252 -1.01 -2.86 -15.72
CA VAL A 252 -2.02 -3.41 -14.80
C VAL A 252 -2.49 -2.37 -13.80
N ASN A 253 -1.57 -1.60 -13.21
CA ASN A 253 -1.91 -0.53 -12.27
C ASN A 253 -2.78 0.55 -12.92
N ILE A 254 -2.44 0.99 -14.13
CA ILE A 254 -3.22 1.94 -14.93
C ILE A 254 -4.63 1.40 -15.18
N ALA A 255 -4.75 0.17 -15.67
CA ALA A 255 -6.02 -0.47 -15.96
C ALA A 255 -6.90 -0.66 -14.71
N THR A 256 -6.28 -1.06 -13.58
CA THR A 256 -7.00 -1.30 -12.32
C THR A 256 -7.55 0.00 -11.73
N ASN A 257 -6.78 1.09 -11.80
CA ASN A 257 -7.18 2.37 -11.23
C ASN A 257 -7.93 3.28 -12.21
N GLY A 258 -8.15 2.84 -13.46
CA GLY A 258 -8.90 3.59 -14.45
C GLY A 258 -8.18 4.85 -14.95
N PHE A 259 -6.84 4.86 -14.94
CA PHE A 259 -6.06 5.96 -15.49
C PHE A 259 -6.05 5.92 -17.01
N ALA A 260 -5.75 7.07 -17.64
CA ALA A 260 -5.52 7.16 -19.07
C ALA A 260 -4.31 6.30 -19.51
N LEU A 261 -4.36 5.72 -20.69
CA LEU A 261 -3.31 4.81 -21.18
C LEU A 261 -1.95 5.51 -21.36
N ASP A 262 -1.97 6.82 -21.60
CA ASP A 262 -0.79 7.68 -21.71
C ASP A 262 -0.23 8.17 -20.35
N TYR A 263 -0.76 7.64 -19.26
CA TYR A 263 -0.37 8.06 -17.89
C TYR A 263 1.15 8.08 -17.66
N LEU A 264 1.87 7.07 -18.20
CA LEU A 264 3.32 6.98 -18.05
C LEU A 264 4.07 8.02 -18.90
N GLU A 265 3.52 8.43 -20.04
CA GLU A 265 4.13 9.41 -20.93
C GLU A 265 4.21 10.79 -20.27
N HIS A 266 3.23 11.12 -19.44
CA HIS A 266 3.13 12.42 -18.75
C HIS A 266 3.59 12.38 -17.27
N TRP A 267 3.99 11.22 -16.77
CA TRP A 267 4.29 11.10 -15.34
C TRP A 267 5.47 11.97 -14.89
N THR A 268 6.55 11.97 -15.64
CA THR A 268 7.75 12.77 -15.36
C THR A 268 7.48 14.27 -15.40
N ASP A 269 6.74 14.73 -16.42
CA ASP A 269 6.39 16.14 -16.56
C ASP A 269 5.50 16.62 -15.42
N ARG A 270 4.55 15.78 -15.01
CA ARG A 270 3.68 16.08 -13.87
C ARG A 270 4.45 16.13 -12.54
N VAL A 271 5.46 15.28 -12.35
CA VAL A 271 6.34 15.34 -11.18
C VAL A 271 7.20 16.60 -11.24
N GLU A 272 7.76 16.94 -12.42
CA GLU A 272 8.60 18.13 -12.59
C GLU A 272 7.81 19.42 -12.33
N ALA A 273 6.53 19.48 -12.69
CA ALA A 273 5.67 20.63 -12.47
C ALA A 273 5.35 20.95 -11.00
N LEU A 274 5.53 19.97 -10.08
CA LEU A 274 5.20 20.18 -8.66
C LEU A 274 6.08 21.26 -8.00
N SER A 275 5.47 22.12 -7.21
CA SER A 275 6.14 23.12 -6.38
C SER A 275 6.19 22.71 -4.91
N VAL A 276 7.01 23.41 -4.12
CA VAL A 276 7.03 23.28 -2.65
C VAL A 276 5.63 23.56 -2.06
N THR A 277 4.93 24.54 -2.62
CA THR A 277 3.57 24.93 -2.18
C THR A 277 2.57 23.80 -2.43
N ASP A 278 2.64 23.14 -3.58
CA ASP A 278 1.75 22.03 -3.90
C ASP A 278 1.93 20.87 -2.91
N ILE A 279 3.17 20.50 -2.62
CA ILE A 279 3.48 19.43 -1.67
C ILE A 279 3.02 19.79 -0.27
N ARG A 280 3.35 20.99 0.21
CA ARG A 280 2.92 21.45 1.53
C ARG A 280 1.40 21.44 1.65
N ALA A 281 0.70 22.01 0.69
CA ALA A 281 -0.76 22.09 0.70
C ALA A 281 -1.40 20.68 0.65
N ALA A 282 -0.85 19.76 -0.15
CA ALA A 282 -1.31 18.37 -0.20
C ALA A 282 -1.12 17.65 1.15
N MET A 283 0.07 17.80 1.77
CA MET A 283 0.35 17.20 3.08
C MET A 283 -0.58 17.77 4.17
N GLN A 284 -0.81 19.08 4.19
CA GLN A 284 -1.74 19.71 5.15
C GLN A 284 -3.20 19.27 4.98
N ARG A 285 -3.63 18.91 3.76
CA ARG A 285 -4.99 18.40 3.53
C ARG A 285 -5.16 16.96 3.97
N LYS A 286 -4.09 16.18 4.04
CA LYS A 286 -4.17 14.72 4.21
C LYS A 286 -3.57 14.21 5.51
N LEU A 287 -2.74 14.99 6.18
CA LEU A 287 -2.09 14.65 7.44
C LEU A 287 -2.27 15.74 8.50
#